data_3449f6516b81c89cb89ce0d1a5727ce3
#
_entry.id   3449f6516b81c89cb89ce0d1a5727ce3
#
_cell.length_a   1.000
_cell.length_b   1.000
_cell.length_c   1.000
_cell.angle_alpha   90.00
_cell.angle_beta   90.00
_cell.angle_gamma   90.00
#
_symmetry.space_group_name_H-M   'P 1'
#
loop_
_entity.id
_entity.type
_entity.pdbx_description
1 polymer ?
#
loop_
_entity_poly.entity_id
_entity_poly.type
_entity_poly.pdbx_seq_one_letter_code
_entity_poly.pdbx_strand_id
1 'polypeptide(L)'
;MEGSRPAADPERHLGLRGAPTRHDGAMSLPEQSARNVVGGPLEECGTDPMTGFYRDGCCNTGPQDLGSHTVCVVVTADFLAHQQRVGNDLSTPHPEYSFPGLQPGDRWCVVASRWMQAYLDGAPAPVVLAATHERAVDVVPLEALQENAIDVPIDPGGLW
;
A
#
# COMPACT_ATOMS: atom_id res chain seq x y z
N MET A 1 -9.26 34.27 -34.62
CA MET A 1 -9.29 33.92 -34.16
C MET A 1 -9.16 33.59 -33.77
N GLU A 2 -9.03 33.21 -33.57
CA GLU A 2 -8.91 32.62 -33.06
C GLU A 2 -8.77 32.16 -32.58
N GLY A 3 -8.53 32.56 -33.00
CA GLY A 3 -8.48 31.95 -32.28
C GLY A 3 -8.23 31.48 -31.92
N SER A 4 -8.26 31.40 -31.78
CA SER A 4 -8.07 30.68 -31.18
C SER A 4 -7.68 30.22 -30.83
N ARG A 5 -7.36 30.11 -30.85
CA ARG A 5 -6.94 29.42 -30.34
C ARG A 5 -6.46 29.05 -29.92
N PRO A 6 -6.42 29.36 -29.88
CA PRO A 6 -5.91 28.66 -29.19
C PRO A 6 -5.48 28.13 -28.80
N ALA A 7 -5.50 28.03 -28.90
CA ALA A 7 -5.27 27.31 -28.30
C ALA A 7 -4.74 26.70 -27.98
N ALA A 8 -4.62 26.74 -28.22
CA ALA A 8 -4.32 25.99 -27.71
C ALA A 8 -3.62 25.50 -27.42
N ASP A 9 -3.59 25.45 -27.47
CA ASP A 9 -3.09 24.84 -27.02
C ASP A 9 -2.40 24.34 -26.70
N PRO A 10 -2.35 24.64 -27.01
CA PRO A 10 -1.80 23.96 -26.43
C PRO A 10 -1.14 23.30 -26.24
N GLU A 11 -1.44 23.09 -26.32
CA GLU A 11 -1.20 22.39 -25.94
C GLU A 11 -0.65 21.92 -25.75
N ARG A 12 -0.58 22.30 -26.32
CA ARG A 12 -0.45 21.80 -26.02
C ARG A 12 0.07 21.24 -25.77
N HIS A 13 0.02 21.43 -26.24
CA HIS A 13 0.27 20.68 -25.87
C HIS A 13 0.76 20.19 -25.69
N LEU A 14 0.86 20.44 -25.90
CA LEU A 14 1.08 19.84 -25.54
C LEU A 14 1.37 19.35 -25.41
N GLY A 15 1.52 19.81 -26.24
CA GLY A 15 1.39 19.21 -25.70
C GLY A 15 1.90 18.58 -25.78
N LEU A 16 1.97 18.63 -25.73
CA LEU A 16 2.10 17.99 -25.46
C LEU A 16 2.39 17.47 -25.52
N ARG A 17 2.51 17.61 -25.77
CA ARG A 17 2.48 17.04 -25.47
C ARG A 17 2.72 16.18 -25.21
N GLY A 18 2.93 16.42 -25.69
CA GLY A 18 2.73 15.66 -25.04
C GLY A 18 3.06 14.86 -24.89
N ALA A 19 3.30 14.86 -24.95
CA ALA A 19 3.23 14.05 -24.32
C ALA A 19 3.55 13.27 -24.23
N PRO A 20 3.71 13.15 -24.33
CA PRO A 20 3.72 12.26 -23.77
C PRO A 20 4.03 11.52 -23.67
N THR A 21 4.16 11.63 -23.74
CA THR A 21 4.03 10.88 -23.13
C THR A 21 4.28 10.16 -22.91
N ARG A 22 4.38 10.03 -23.03
CA ARG A 22 4.33 9.35 -22.40
C ARG A 22 4.48 8.72 -22.06
N HIS A 23 4.62 8.74 -22.26
CA HIS A 23 4.55 8.05 -21.59
C HIS A 23 4.64 7.73 -21.22
N ASP A 24 4.95 8.11 -21.39
CA ASP A 24 4.85 7.71 -20.62
C ASP A 24 4.82 7.58 -20.19
N GLY A 25 5.11 7.89 -20.41
CA GLY A 25 4.79 7.59 -19.48
C GLY A 25 4.84 7.71 -19.00
N ALA A 26 4.94 7.84 -18.85
CA ALA A 26 4.72 7.79 -18.03
C ALA A 26 4.77 8.15 -17.58
N MET A 27 4.72 8.27 -17.29
CA MET A 27 4.62 8.50 -16.45
C MET A 27 4.55 8.70 -15.84
N SER A 28 4.55 8.67 -15.61
CA SER A 28 4.39 8.76 -14.65
C SER A 28 4.61 9.22 -14.18
N LEU A 29 4.44 9.18 -13.95
CA LEU A 29 4.63 9.58 -13.10
C LEU A 29 4.55 9.89 -12.01
N PRO A 30 3.92 10.13 -11.67
CA PRO A 30 4.32 10.44 -10.33
C PRO A 30 4.09 9.30 -9.41
N GLU A 31 3.27 8.50 -9.78
CA GLU A 31 3.02 7.34 -9.02
C GLU A 31 4.24 6.57 -8.79
N GLN A 32 5.13 6.76 -9.65
CA GLN A 32 6.35 6.09 -9.41
C GLN A 32 7.15 6.76 -8.33
N SER A 33 6.62 7.78 -7.72
CA SER A 33 7.30 8.36 -6.57
C SER A 33 7.00 7.60 -5.29
N ALA A 34 6.05 6.67 -5.27
CA ALA A 34 5.76 5.90 -4.07
C ALA A 34 6.90 4.96 -3.77
N ARG A 35 7.32 4.95 -2.49
CA ARG A 35 8.45 4.13 -2.05
C ARG A 35 8.04 3.26 -0.88
N ASN A 36 8.73 2.13 -0.75
CA ASN A 36 8.52 1.25 0.39
C ASN A 36 9.44 1.63 1.56
N VAL A 37 9.25 0.96 2.69
CA VAL A 37 9.97 1.29 3.92
C VAL A 37 11.45 0.96 3.87
N VAL A 38 11.90 0.22 2.87
CA VAL A 38 13.32 -0.08 2.72
C VAL A 38 13.99 0.77 1.64
N GLY A 39 13.27 1.77 1.12
CA GLY A 39 13.86 2.76 0.23
C GLY A 39 13.77 2.44 -1.24
N GLY A 40 13.13 1.35 -1.62
CA GLY A 40 12.91 1.01 -3.02
C GLY A 40 11.55 1.46 -3.51
N PRO A 41 11.22 1.14 -4.76
CA PRO A 41 9.86 1.42 -5.26
C PRO A 41 8.84 0.55 -4.53
N LEU A 42 7.66 1.12 -4.30
CA LEU A 42 6.59 0.38 -3.65
C LEU A 42 6.10 -0.74 -4.55
N GLU A 43 6.16 -1.98 -4.04
CA GLU A 43 5.73 -3.14 -4.82
C GLU A 43 4.28 -3.47 -4.53
N GLU A 44 3.70 -4.27 -5.40
CA GLU A 44 2.32 -4.69 -5.25
C GLU A 44 2.15 -5.58 -4.03
N CYS A 45 1.10 -5.32 -3.23
CA CYS A 45 0.78 -6.15 -2.07
C CYS A 45 -0.05 -7.36 -2.48
N GLY A 46 -1.11 -7.14 -3.26
CA GLY A 46 -1.94 -8.23 -3.72
C GLY A 46 -3.12 -7.77 -4.53
N THR A 47 -3.62 -8.67 -5.38
CA THR A 47 -4.77 -8.38 -6.24
C THR A 47 -5.92 -9.36 -6.05
N ASP A 48 -5.74 -10.41 -5.25
CA ASP A 48 -6.77 -11.43 -5.01
C ASP A 48 -6.74 -11.85 -3.55
N PRO A 49 -7.51 -11.19 -2.71
CA PRO A 49 -8.45 -10.10 -3.03
C PRO A 49 -7.72 -8.80 -3.35
N MET A 50 -8.35 -7.97 -4.16
CA MET A 50 -7.78 -6.67 -4.50
C MET A 50 -7.69 -5.82 -3.26
N THR A 51 -6.51 -5.28 -2.98
CA THR A 51 -6.27 -4.54 -1.76
C THR A 51 -5.79 -3.12 -2.05
N GLY A 52 -5.60 -2.35 -0.97
CA GLY A 52 -5.13 -0.98 -1.05
C GLY A 52 -6.27 0.01 -0.90
N PHE A 53 -5.97 1.18 -0.34
CA PHE A 53 -6.97 2.23 -0.18
C PHE A 53 -7.58 2.59 -1.53
N TYR A 54 -6.75 2.62 -2.59
CA TYR A 54 -7.21 2.94 -3.94
C TYR A 54 -7.66 1.71 -4.73
N ARG A 55 -7.61 0.53 -4.11
CA ARG A 55 -7.98 -0.74 -4.76
C ARG A 55 -7.18 -0.99 -6.04
N ASP A 56 -5.90 -0.69 -5.99
CA ASP A 56 -4.98 -0.89 -7.11
C ASP A 56 -3.95 -1.98 -6.82
N GLY A 57 -4.10 -2.69 -5.72
CA GLY A 57 -3.19 -3.76 -5.34
C GLY A 57 -1.99 -3.31 -4.54
N CYS A 58 -1.83 -2.00 -4.32
CA CYS A 58 -0.67 -1.44 -3.66
C CYS A 58 -1.08 -0.70 -2.40
N CYS A 59 -0.23 -0.75 -1.38
CA CYS A 59 -0.48 -0.05 -0.11
C CYS A 59 -0.09 1.42 -0.23
N ASN A 60 -0.57 2.06 -1.29
CA ASN A 60 -0.34 3.47 -1.51
C ASN A 60 -1.30 4.30 -0.66
N THR A 61 -0.93 5.54 -0.40
CA THR A 61 -1.71 6.38 0.49
C THR A 61 -1.70 7.82 -0.02
N GLY A 62 -2.59 8.63 0.52
CA GLY A 62 -2.70 10.04 0.17
C GLY A 62 -3.54 10.76 1.20
N PRO A 63 -3.83 12.05 0.97
CA PRO A 63 -4.53 12.87 1.96
C PRO A 63 -5.91 12.35 2.35
N GLN A 64 -6.58 11.63 1.47
CA GLN A 64 -7.90 11.08 1.76
C GLN A 64 -7.84 9.83 2.63
N ASP A 65 -6.69 9.17 2.69
CA ASP A 65 -6.52 7.95 3.45
C ASP A 65 -6.14 8.27 4.88
N LEU A 66 -7.13 8.65 5.67
CA LEU A 66 -6.91 9.09 7.04
C LEU A 66 -6.37 7.98 7.93
N GLY A 67 -6.68 6.72 7.59
CA GLY A 67 -6.22 5.58 8.38
C GLY A 67 -4.82 5.13 8.03
N SER A 68 -4.29 5.58 6.89
CA SER A 68 -2.96 5.16 6.42
C SER A 68 -2.91 3.65 6.20
N HIS A 69 -3.56 3.18 5.13
CA HIS A 69 -3.58 1.75 4.76
C HIS A 69 -2.25 1.40 4.10
N THR A 70 -1.18 1.41 4.89
CA THR A 70 0.18 1.40 4.36
C THR A 70 0.98 0.14 4.64
N VAL A 71 0.49 -0.74 5.51
CA VAL A 71 1.26 -1.94 5.90
C VAL A 71 0.73 -3.14 5.14
N CYS A 72 1.57 -3.72 4.29
CA CYS A 72 1.21 -4.95 3.57
C CYS A 72 1.51 -6.15 4.46
N VAL A 73 0.49 -6.95 4.73
CA VAL A 73 0.63 -8.11 5.60
C VAL A 73 0.11 -9.37 4.92
N VAL A 74 0.57 -10.51 5.43
CA VAL A 74 -0.07 -11.80 5.18
C VAL A 74 -0.89 -12.07 6.43
N VAL A 75 -2.22 -12.05 6.31
CA VAL A 75 -3.06 -12.18 7.50
C VAL A 75 -2.99 -13.60 8.04
N THR A 76 -3.09 -13.69 9.37
CA THR A 76 -3.12 -14.95 10.08
C THR A 76 -4.46 -15.07 10.80
N ALA A 77 -4.80 -16.29 11.23
CA ALA A 77 -6.01 -16.49 12.02
C ALA A 77 -5.98 -15.66 13.29
N ASP A 78 -4.82 -15.58 13.96
CA ASP A 78 -4.69 -14.79 15.19
C ASP A 78 -4.89 -13.30 14.93
N PHE A 79 -4.30 -12.79 13.85
CA PHE A 79 -4.45 -11.38 13.51
C PHE A 79 -5.92 -11.07 13.20
N LEU A 80 -6.56 -11.92 12.39
CA LEU A 80 -7.97 -11.70 12.04
C LEU A 80 -8.87 -11.73 13.27
N ALA A 81 -8.63 -12.67 14.20
CA ALA A 81 -9.39 -12.75 15.42
C ALA A 81 -9.18 -11.51 16.28
N HIS A 82 -7.93 -11.04 16.38
CA HIS A 82 -7.62 -9.83 17.12
C HIS A 82 -8.37 -8.63 16.53
N GLN A 83 -8.32 -8.49 15.21
CA GLN A 83 -8.96 -7.35 14.56
C GLN A 83 -10.48 -7.37 14.78
N GLN A 84 -11.08 -8.55 14.75
CA GLN A 84 -12.51 -8.66 15.03
C GLN A 84 -12.83 -8.21 16.47
N ARG A 85 -12.00 -8.61 17.43
CA ARG A 85 -12.22 -8.25 18.84
C ARG A 85 -12.11 -6.75 19.07
N VAL A 86 -11.24 -6.06 18.35
CA VAL A 86 -11.02 -4.63 18.56
C VAL A 86 -11.88 -3.77 17.63
N GLY A 87 -12.82 -4.37 16.92
CA GLY A 87 -13.78 -3.61 16.13
C GLY A 87 -13.37 -3.35 14.69
N ASN A 88 -12.34 -4.02 14.20
CA ASN A 88 -11.89 -3.90 12.80
C ASN A 88 -12.03 -5.26 12.13
N ASP A 89 -13.26 -5.71 11.96
CA ASP A 89 -13.53 -7.05 11.42
C ASP A 89 -13.16 -7.11 9.95
N LEU A 90 -12.14 -7.88 9.63
CA LEU A 90 -11.67 -8.08 8.26
C LEU A 90 -12.14 -9.42 7.69
N SER A 91 -12.87 -10.20 8.46
CA SER A 91 -13.24 -11.56 8.06
C SER A 91 -14.63 -11.65 7.45
N THR A 92 -15.51 -10.73 7.79
CA THR A 92 -16.89 -10.78 7.29
C THR A 92 -16.98 -10.20 5.89
N PRO A 93 -17.56 -10.94 4.93
CA PRO A 93 -17.73 -10.40 3.58
C PRO A 93 -18.67 -9.19 3.56
N HIS A 94 -18.36 -8.26 2.69
CA HIS A 94 -19.19 -7.08 2.42
C HIS A 94 -19.35 -6.96 0.90
N PRO A 95 -20.30 -7.73 0.32
CA PRO A 95 -20.47 -7.72 -1.14
C PRO A 95 -20.75 -6.34 -1.71
N GLU A 96 -21.39 -5.47 -0.93
CA GLU A 96 -21.69 -4.10 -1.38
C GLU A 96 -20.45 -3.29 -1.66
N TYR A 97 -19.30 -3.70 -1.10
CA TYR A 97 -18.01 -3.05 -1.36
C TYR A 97 -17.06 -3.96 -2.15
N SER A 98 -17.59 -5.04 -2.70
CA SER A 98 -16.77 -6.06 -3.38
C SER A 98 -15.66 -6.61 -2.48
N PHE A 99 -15.95 -6.73 -1.19
CA PHE A 99 -15.00 -7.24 -0.22
C PHE A 99 -15.39 -8.67 0.17
N PRO A 100 -14.56 -9.66 -0.18
CA PRO A 100 -14.95 -11.07 0.04
C PRO A 100 -14.71 -11.56 1.47
N GLY A 101 -14.14 -10.73 2.35
CA GLY A 101 -13.68 -11.19 3.65
C GLY A 101 -12.31 -11.86 3.51
N LEU A 102 -11.46 -11.64 4.50
CA LEU A 102 -10.11 -12.19 4.44
C LEU A 102 -10.04 -13.54 5.13
N GLN A 103 -9.17 -14.39 4.61
CA GLN A 103 -8.86 -15.68 5.19
C GLN A 103 -7.36 -15.75 5.46
N PRO A 104 -6.92 -16.60 6.39
CA PRO A 104 -5.48 -16.73 6.65
C PRO A 104 -4.72 -17.02 5.35
N GLY A 105 -3.62 -16.29 5.15
CA GLY A 105 -2.83 -16.39 3.94
C GLY A 105 -3.08 -15.29 2.93
N ASP A 106 -4.18 -14.58 3.05
CA ASP A 106 -4.48 -13.45 2.15
C ASP A 106 -3.55 -12.28 2.45
N ARG A 107 -3.24 -11.50 1.42
CA ARG A 107 -2.46 -10.27 1.59
C ARG A 107 -3.40 -9.09 1.63
N TRP A 108 -3.07 -8.14 2.49
CA TRP A 108 -3.94 -6.98 2.67
C TRP A 108 -3.14 -5.77 3.11
N CYS A 109 -3.53 -4.60 2.63
CA CYS A 109 -2.97 -3.33 3.09
C CYS A 109 -3.78 -2.89 4.30
N VAL A 110 -3.19 -3.03 5.49
CA VAL A 110 -3.92 -2.72 6.71
C VAL A 110 -3.58 -1.31 7.20
N VAL A 111 -4.50 -0.77 7.98
CA VAL A 111 -4.31 0.52 8.63
C VAL A 111 -3.13 0.40 9.59
N ALA A 112 -2.18 1.32 9.48
CA ALA A 112 -0.93 1.23 10.25
C ALA A 112 -1.18 1.17 11.76
N SER A 113 -2.10 2.00 12.27
CA SER A 113 -2.39 1.98 13.72
C SER A 113 -3.05 0.68 14.16
N ARG A 114 -3.82 0.04 13.28
CA ARG A 114 -4.42 -1.26 13.61
C ARG A 114 -3.37 -2.35 13.67
N TRP A 115 -2.38 -2.29 12.77
CA TRP A 115 -1.27 -3.23 12.85
C TRP A 115 -0.47 -3.02 14.14
N MET A 116 -0.21 -1.75 14.49
CA MET A 116 0.52 -1.43 15.71
C MET A 116 -0.23 -1.93 16.95
N GLN A 117 -1.55 -1.76 16.96
CA GLN A 117 -2.37 -2.26 18.06
C GLN A 117 -2.20 -3.78 18.21
N ALA A 118 -2.27 -4.50 17.08
CA ALA A 118 -2.09 -5.94 17.10
C ALA A 118 -0.69 -6.33 17.58
N TYR A 119 0.32 -5.59 17.14
CA TYR A 119 1.70 -5.83 17.55
C TYR A 119 1.83 -5.70 19.07
N LEU A 120 1.28 -4.63 19.64
CA LEU A 120 1.35 -4.41 21.09
C LEU A 120 0.57 -5.47 21.85
N ASP A 121 -0.47 -6.02 21.25
CA ASP A 121 -1.31 -7.03 21.88
C ASP A 121 -0.83 -8.45 21.61
N GLY A 122 0.29 -8.61 20.92
CA GLY A 122 0.90 -9.92 20.72
C GLY A 122 0.36 -10.74 19.56
N ALA A 123 -0.36 -10.11 18.63
CA ALA A 123 -0.96 -10.80 17.49
C ALA A 123 -0.67 -10.10 16.15
N PRO A 124 0.58 -9.66 15.89
CA PRO A 124 0.87 -8.95 14.64
C PRO A 124 0.83 -9.91 13.46
N ALA A 125 0.37 -9.41 12.31
CA ALA A 125 0.46 -10.18 11.08
C ALA A 125 1.87 -10.01 10.48
N PRO A 126 2.41 -11.04 9.81
CA PRO A 126 3.69 -10.91 9.10
C PRO A 126 3.62 -9.82 8.02
N VAL A 127 4.72 -9.12 7.85
CA VAL A 127 4.80 -7.92 7.01
C VAL A 127 5.63 -8.20 5.76
N VAL A 128 5.19 -7.64 4.62
CA VAL A 128 5.97 -7.62 3.39
C VAL A 128 6.54 -6.21 3.27
N LEU A 129 7.81 -6.04 3.60
CA LEU A 129 8.43 -4.72 3.64
C LEU A 129 8.46 -4.05 2.27
N ALA A 130 8.75 -4.80 1.22
CA ALA A 130 8.84 -4.25 -0.13
C ALA A 130 7.50 -3.69 -0.62
N ALA A 131 6.39 -4.14 -0.04
CA ALA A 131 5.05 -3.69 -0.40
C ALA A 131 4.42 -2.81 0.69
N THR A 132 5.20 -2.39 1.69
CA THR A 132 4.74 -1.51 2.76
C THR A 132 5.22 -0.10 2.47
N HIS A 133 4.27 0.83 2.42
CA HIS A 133 4.58 2.22 2.06
C HIS A 133 5.49 2.88 3.10
N GLU A 134 6.38 3.74 2.65
CA GLU A 134 7.33 4.39 3.56
C GLU A 134 6.64 5.18 4.67
N ARG A 135 5.42 5.65 4.44
CA ARG A 135 4.68 6.42 5.44
C ARG A 135 4.19 5.57 6.61
N ALA A 136 4.28 4.25 6.50
CA ALA A 136 3.94 3.39 7.64
C ALA A 136 4.79 3.73 8.86
N VAL A 137 6.03 4.21 8.64
CA VAL A 137 6.91 4.53 9.77
C VAL A 137 6.52 5.81 10.49
N ASP A 138 5.56 6.57 9.95
CA ASP A 138 5.00 7.69 10.69
C ASP A 138 4.18 7.21 11.90
N VAL A 139 3.73 5.97 11.88
CA VAL A 139 2.89 5.38 12.92
C VAL A 139 3.58 4.23 13.63
N VAL A 140 4.34 3.41 12.89
CA VAL A 140 4.91 2.15 13.39
C VAL A 140 6.42 2.26 13.31
N PRO A 141 7.15 2.02 14.41
CA PRO A 141 8.61 1.98 14.33
C PRO A 141 9.06 0.94 13.32
N LEU A 142 10.09 1.30 12.55
CA LEU A 142 10.61 0.39 11.53
C LEU A 142 11.03 -0.95 12.13
N GLU A 143 11.60 -0.92 13.34
CA GLU A 143 12.03 -2.14 14.01
C GLU A 143 10.87 -3.11 14.23
N ALA A 144 9.69 -2.60 14.55
CA ALA A 144 8.53 -3.48 14.76
C ALA A 144 8.12 -4.16 13.46
N LEU A 145 8.18 -3.42 12.35
CA LEU A 145 7.90 -4.00 11.04
C LEU A 145 8.93 -5.05 10.69
N GLN A 146 10.22 -4.76 10.92
CA GLN A 146 11.29 -5.69 10.60
C GLN A 146 11.22 -6.97 11.41
N GLU A 147 10.83 -6.88 12.68
CA GLU A 147 10.67 -8.06 13.52
C GLU A 147 9.66 -9.05 12.95
N ASN A 148 8.70 -8.57 12.19
CA ASN A 148 7.62 -9.39 11.67
C ASN A 148 7.67 -9.56 10.15
N ALA A 149 8.77 -9.13 9.52
CA ALA A 149 8.86 -9.16 8.07
C ALA A 149 9.18 -10.55 7.55
N ILE A 150 8.55 -10.92 6.45
CA ILE A 150 8.84 -12.19 5.79
C ILE A 150 9.84 -12.03 4.66
N ASP A 151 10.16 -10.79 4.30
CA ASP A 151 11.06 -10.50 3.17
C ASP A 151 12.28 -9.69 3.60
N VAL A 152 12.71 -9.81 4.86
CA VAL A 152 13.97 -9.24 5.29
C VAL A 152 15.08 -10.03 4.60
N PRO A 153 15.96 -9.37 3.83
CA PRO A 153 17.05 -10.08 3.18
C PRO A 153 17.97 -10.68 4.23
N ILE A 154 18.41 -11.91 4.00
CA ILE A 154 19.40 -12.54 4.86
C ILE A 154 20.75 -12.00 4.46
N ASP A 155 21.50 -11.48 5.43
CA ASP A 155 22.84 -11.02 5.17
C ASP A 155 23.72 -12.19 4.76
N PRO A 156 24.25 -12.19 3.55
CA PRO A 156 25.08 -13.32 3.10
C PRO A 156 26.30 -13.56 3.99
N GLY A 157 26.74 -12.52 4.69
CA GLY A 157 27.83 -12.68 5.63
C GLY A 157 27.41 -13.17 6.99
N GLY A 158 26.11 -13.35 7.19
CA GLY A 158 25.60 -13.78 8.48
C GLY A 158 25.81 -12.75 9.55
N LEU A 159 25.73 -11.50 9.20
CA LEU A 159 26.10 -10.44 10.09
C LEU A 159 24.96 -9.85 10.86
N TRP A 160 23.80 -10.35 10.66
CA TRP A 160 22.66 -9.82 11.38
C TRP A 160 22.20 -10.79 12.36
#